data_4704a3cfe73b886a5bc70c2f0e92cfda
#
_entry.id   4704a3cfe73b886a5bc70c2f0e92cfda
#
_cell.length_a   1.000
_cell.length_b   1.000
_cell.length_c   1.000
_cell.angle_alpha   90.00
_cell.angle_beta   90.00
_cell.angle_gamma   90.00
#
_symmetry.space_group_name_H-M   'P 1'
#
loop_
_entity.id
_entity.type
_entity.pdbx_description
1 polymer ?
#
loop_
_entity_poly.entity_id
_entity_poly.type
_entity_poly.pdbx_seq_one_letter_code
_entity_poly.pdbx_strand_id
1 'polypeptide(L)'
;MEGAMADHSWTHERRKWVRINAHCPCTIARFDDEENPIDQSPSTTFDLSSEGVGVDTRFPVQSGETLNITMALGDQVVSFRGEVVHVNQSGGHRYRSGISITDIGKMDRISLARFIYYFNPSKKPSEAE
;
A
#
# COMPACT_ATOMS: atom_id res chain seq x y z
N MET A 1 -27.35 8.59 -4.78
CA MET A 1 -26.81 8.77 -4.77
C MET A 1 -26.11 8.60 -4.89
N GLU A 2 -26.13 8.40 -4.82
CA GLU A 2 -25.44 8.40 -4.89
C GLU A 2 -24.89 8.19 -4.59
N GLY A 3 -25.26 7.84 -4.48
CA GLY A 3 -24.73 7.83 -4.09
C GLY A 3 -24.39 7.27 -3.79
N ALA A 4 -24.75 7.19 -3.73
CA ALA A 4 -24.46 6.88 -3.46
C ALA A 4 -24.08 6.31 -3.39
N MET A 5 -24.39 6.32 -3.44
CA MET A 5 -24.04 5.96 -3.41
C MET A 5 -23.53 5.49 -3.26
N ALA A 6 -23.75 5.18 -3.14
CA ALA A 6 -23.33 4.93 -3.02
C ALA A 6 -22.91 4.24 -3.11
N ASP A 7 -23.19 3.91 -3.19
CA ASP A 7 -22.88 3.51 -3.31
C ASP A 7 -22.41 2.84 -3.52
N HIS A 8 -22.76 2.53 -3.67
CA HIS A 8 -22.43 2.14 -3.90
C HIS A 8 -21.80 1.60 -4.19
N SER A 9 -21.90 1.41 -4.33
CA SER A 9 -21.38 1.10 -4.52
C SER A 9 -20.56 0.77 -4.49
N TRP A 10 -20.55 0.56 -4.30
CA TRP A 10 -19.56 0.29 -4.04
C TRP A 10 -19.17 -0.93 -4.17
N THR A 11 -19.12 -1.43 -4.33
CA THR A 11 -18.64 -2.41 -4.51
C THR A 11 -18.45 -3.09 -5.64
N HIS A 12 -18.50 -3.27 -6.23
CA HIS A 12 -18.10 -3.57 -7.18
C HIS A 12 -17.50 -3.20 -7.99
N GLU A 13 -17.51 -3.01 -8.18
CA GLU A 13 -16.96 -2.40 -8.77
C GLU A 13 -16.68 -1.70 -8.62
N ARG A 14 -17.19 -1.77 -8.23
CA ARG A 14 -16.84 -0.91 -7.83
C ARG A 14 -15.55 -0.56 -7.60
N ARG A 15 -14.91 -1.06 -7.77
CA ARG A 15 -13.60 -0.82 -7.40
C ARG A 15 -12.85 -0.18 -8.51
N LYS A 16 -12.36 1.01 -8.28
CA LYS A 16 -11.72 1.77 -9.33
C LYS A 16 -10.30 1.37 -9.58
N TRP A 17 -9.62 0.83 -8.62
CA TRP A 17 -8.22 0.52 -8.79
C TRP A 17 -7.97 -0.94 -8.53
N VAL A 18 -6.95 -1.41 -9.22
CA VAL A 18 -6.56 -2.81 -9.21
C VAL A 18 -5.67 -3.07 -7.99
N ARG A 19 -5.87 -4.20 -7.36
CA ARG A 19 -5.06 -4.63 -6.25
C ARG A 19 -4.38 -5.93 -6.64
N ILE A 20 -3.07 -6.00 -6.46
CA ILE A 20 -2.32 -7.22 -6.75
C ILE A 20 -1.71 -7.75 -5.47
N ASN A 21 -1.53 -9.08 -5.41
CA ASN A 21 -0.81 -9.71 -4.33
C ASN A 21 0.66 -9.68 -4.68
N ALA A 22 1.44 -8.97 -3.88
CA ALA A 22 2.86 -8.85 -4.15
C ALA A 22 3.60 -8.70 -2.83
N HIS A 23 4.63 -9.51 -2.66
CA HIS A 23 5.45 -9.51 -1.46
C HIS A 23 6.74 -8.79 -1.77
N CYS A 24 6.75 -7.51 -1.49
CA CYS A 24 7.90 -6.66 -1.78
C CYS A 24 8.57 -6.24 -0.48
N PRO A 25 9.89 -6.28 -0.43
CA PRO A 25 10.58 -5.77 0.76
C PRO A 25 10.33 -4.29 0.90
N CYS A 26 10.15 -3.84 2.12
CA CYS A 26 9.93 -2.43 2.36
C CYS A 26 10.52 -2.05 3.72
N THR A 27 10.68 -0.75 3.89
CA THR A 27 11.09 -0.17 5.16
C THR A 27 10.01 0.78 5.60
N ILE A 28 9.64 0.70 6.85
CA ILE A 28 8.61 1.54 7.43
C ILE A 28 9.23 2.43 8.47
N ALA A 29 9.00 3.73 8.38
CA ALA A 29 9.50 4.70 9.34
C ALA A 29 8.33 5.44 9.96
N ARG A 30 8.43 5.67 11.26
CA ARG A 30 7.52 6.54 11.98
C ARG A 30 8.09 7.93 12.05
N PHE A 31 7.26 8.87 12.45
CA PHE A 31 7.69 10.26 12.59
C PHE A 31 7.53 10.71 14.04
N ASP A 32 8.45 11.54 14.50
CA ASP A 32 8.30 12.17 15.80
C ASP A 32 7.43 13.42 15.66
N ASP A 33 7.27 14.16 16.75
CA ASP A 33 6.41 15.35 16.76
C ASP A 33 6.93 16.46 15.86
N GLU A 34 8.21 16.41 15.50
CA GLU A 34 8.80 17.41 14.61
C GLU A 34 8.93 16.89 13.19
N GLU A 35 8.25 15.76 12.91
CA GLU A 35 8.19 15.16 11.59
C GLU A 35 9.52 14.62 11.09
N ASN A 36 10.38 14.24 11.99
CA ASN A 36 11.60 13.52 11.63
C ASN A 36 11.34 12.03 11.62
N PRO A 37 11.83 11.30 10.60
CA PRO A 37 11.64 9.85 10.60
C PRO A 37 12.41 9.19 11.74
N ILE A 38 11.75 8.29 12.41
CA ILE A 38 12.35 7.49 13.49
C ILE A 38 11.91 6.05 13.30
N ASP A 39 12.55 5.13 14.02
CA ASP A 39 12.10 3.74 14.10
C ASP A 39 11.93 3.10 12.74
N GLN A 40 12.96 3.15 11.91
CA GLN A 40 12.92 2.46 10.63
C GLN A 40 13.02 0.96 10.84
N SER A 41 12.08 0.24 10.26
CA SER A 41 12.03 -1.22 10.43
C SER A 41 11.77 -1.89 9.10
N PRO A 42 12.44 -3.00 8.82
CA PRO A 42 12.14 -3.76 7.61
C PRO A 42 10.81 -4.50 7.75
N SER A 43 10.13 -4.60 6.64
CA SER A 43 8.81 -5.25 6.58
C SER A 43 8.62 -5.77 5.17
N THR A 44 7.43 -6.30 4.92
CA THR A 44 7.10 -6.86 3.61
C THR A 44 5.67 -6.45 3.29
N THR A 45 5.42 -6.09 2.05
CA THR A 45 4.04 -5.88 1.61
C THR A 45 3.38 -7.23 1.39
N PHE A 46 2.04 -7.26 1.36
CA PHE A 46 1.33 -8.43 0.91
C PHE A 46 0.35 -8.10 -0.21
N ASP A 47 -0.03 -6.84 -0.36
CA ASP A 47 -0.76 -6.42 -1.55
C ASP A 47 -0.47 -4.96 -1.85
N LEU A 48 -0.72 -4.59 -3.09
CA LEU A 48 -0.45 -3.24 -3.59
C LEU A 48 -1.58 -2.78 -4.47
N SER A 49 -1.89 -1.49 -4.38
CA SER A 49 -2.76 -0.81 -5.34
C SER A 49 -2.25 0.61 -5.51
N SER A 50 -2.83 1.35 -6.45
CA SER A 50 -2.38 2.72 -6.66
C SER A 50 -2.78 3.65 -5.51
N GLU A 51 -3.67 3.19 -4.63
CA GLU A 51 -4.16 4.04 -3.54
C GLU A 51 -3.71 3.56 -2.18
N GLY A 52 -3.13 2.38 -2.07
CA GLY A 52 -2.71 1.90 -0.78
C GLY A 52 -1.95 0.60 -0.86
N VAL A 53 -1.38 0.22 0.25
CA VAL A 53 -0.62 -1.02 0.35
C VAL A 53 -1.00 -1.74 1.62
N GLY A 54 -0.88 -3.06 1.59
CA GLY A 54 -0.98 -3.87 2.79
C GLY A 54 0.42 -4.29 3.20
N VAL A 55 0.73 -4.15 4.48
CA VAL A 55 2.07 -4.48 4.98
C VAL A 55 1.97 -5.44 6.14
N ASP A 56 2.97 -6.30 6.23
CA ASP A 56 3.16 -7.24 7.33
C ASP A 56 4.27 -6.68 8.20
N THR A 57 3.99 -6.40 9.46
CA THR A 57 5.00 -5.87 10.36
C THR A 57 5.15 -6.77 11.57
N ARG A 58 6.26 -6.62 12.26
CA ARG A 58 6.49 -7.31 13.53
C ARG A 58 6.38 -6.37 14.70
N PHE A 59 5.90 -5.16 14.46
CA PHE A 59 5.67 -4.18 15.51
C PHE A 59 4.29 -3.61 15.31
N PRO A 60 3.63 -3.19 16.39
CA PRO A 60 2.28 -2.65 16.27
C PRO A 60 2.30 -1.25 15.70
N VAL A 61 1.30 -0.96 14.90
CA VAL A 61 1.02 0.40 14.44
C VAL A 61 -0.43 0.70 14.80
N GLN A 62 -0.80 1.95 14.80
CA GLN A 62 -2.14 2.35 15.19
C GLN A 62 -2.88 2.97 14.03
N SER A 63 -4.17 2.69 13.95
CA SER A 63 -5.03 3.32 12.96
C SER A 63 -4.94 4.84 13.11
N GLY A 64 -4.77 5.53 12.00
CA GLY A 64 -4.59 6.97 11.98
C GLY A 64 -3.15 7.42 12.03
N GLU A 65 -2.23 6.51 12.30
CA GLU A 65 -0.81 6.85 12.38
C GLU A 65 -0.26 7.13 11.00
N THR A 66 0.63 8.12 10.88
CA THR A 66 1.30 8.43 9.61
C THR A 66 2.65 7.73 9.56
N LEU A 67 2.91 7.08 8.44
CA LEU A 67 4.15 6.33 8.24
C LEU A 67 4.79 6.75 6.93
N ASN A 68 6.10 6.58 6.84
CA ASN A 68 6.80 6.71 5.57
C ASN A 68 7.22 5.32 5.13
N ILE A 69 6.87 4.94 3.92
CA ILE A 69 7.15 3.60 3.42
C ILE A 69 8.01 3.70 2.18
N THR A 70 9.07 2.91 2.16
CA THR A 70 9.95 2.80 1.00
C THR A 70 9.93 1.35 0.56
N MET A 71 9.51 1.10 -0.67
CA MET A 71 9.33 -0.26 -1.19
C MET A 71 10.27 -0.52 -2.34
N ALA A 72 10.74 -1.75 -2.43
CA ALA A 72 11.49 -2.20 -3.59
C ALA A 72 10.53 -2.91 -4.54
N LEU A 73 10.33 -2.33 -5.70
CA LEU A 73 9.44 -2.87 -6.74
C LEU A 73 10.31 -3.31 -7.91
N GLY A 74 10.81 -4.54 -7.85
CA GLY A 74 11.77 -4.99 -8.83
C GLY A 74 13.06 -4.21 -8.66
N ASP A 75 13.51 -3.55 -9.71
CA ASP A 75 14.71 -2.73 -9.65
C ASP A 75 14.41 -1.25 -9.43
N GLN A 76 13.18 -0.93 -9.06
CA GLN A 76 12.76 0.43 -8.75
C GLN A 76 12.51 0.55 -7.25
N VAL A 77 12.76 1.73 -6.71
CA VAL A 77 12.44 2.03 -5.32
C VAL A 77 11.41 3.14 -5.30
N VAL A 78 10.34 2.93 -4.56
CA VAL A 78 9.23 3.87 -4.47
C VAL A 78 9.03 4.23 -3.02
N SER A 79 8.88 5.51 -2.74
CA SER A 79 8.71 6.00 -1.38
C SER A 79 7.46 6.85 -1.31
N PHE A 80 6.72 6.73 -0.21
CA PHE A 80 5.52 7.55 -0.03
C PHE A 80 5.17 7.67 1.43
N ARG A 81 4.33 8.63 1.73
CA ARG A 81 3.76 8.80 3.06
C ARG A 81 2.34 8.26 3.03
N GLY A 82 1.96 7.59 4.09
CA GLY A 82 0.63 7.01 4.15
C GLY A 82 0.08 7.03 5.56
N GLU A 83 -1.21 6.74 5.64
CA GLU A 83 -1.92 6.68 6.91
C GLU A 83 -2.44 5.29 7.13
N VAL A 84 -2.25 4.76 8.34
CA VAL A 84 -2.76 3.45 8.72
C VAL A 84 -4.27 3.53 8.82
N VAL A 85 -4.97 2.71 8.04
CA VAL A 85 -6.43 2.73 8.05
C VAL A 85 -7.04 1.53 8.77
N HIS A 86 -6.31 0.44 8.88
CA HIS A 86 -6.75 -0.65 9.74
C HIS A 86 -5.55 -1.52 10.13
N VAL A 87 -5.72 -2.25 11.22
CA VAL A 87 -4.66 -3.12 11.74
C VAL A 87 -5.31 -4.42 12.19
N ASN A 88 -4.74 -5.55 11.79
CA ASN A 88 -5.15 -6.85 12.26
C ASN A 88 -3.94 -7.56 12.81
N GLN A 89 -4.06 -8.09 14.01
CA GLN A 89 -3.01 -8.92 14.55
C GLN A 89 -3.21 -10.34 14.01
N SER A 90 -2.16 -10.89 13.40
CA SER A 90 -2.28 -12.19 12.76
C SER A 90 -1.37 -13.21 13.43
N GLY A 91 -1.46 -13.29 14.74
CA GLY A 91 -0.76 -14.29 15.51
C GLY A 91 0.58 -13.79 15.99
N GLY A 92 0.87 -14.05 17.26
CA GLY A 92 2.13 -13.68 17.86
C GLY A 92 2.40 -12.20 17.73
N HIS A 93 3.55 -11.88 17.19
CA HIS A 93 3.97 -10.50 17.02
C HIS A 93 3.81 -10.02 15.59
N ARG A 94 2.90 -10.60 14.83
CA ARG A 94 2.70 -10.21 13.46
C ARG A 94 1.44 -9.41 13.31
N TYR A 95 1.52 -8.34 12.54
CA TYR A 95 0.41 -7.43 12.32
C TYR A 95 0.25 -7.18 10.82
N ARG A 96 -0.97 -7.25 10.34
CA ARG A 96 -1.27 -6.90 8.95
C ARG A 96 -2.03 -5.61 8.95
N SER A 97 -1.50 -4.63 8.24
CA SER A 97 -2.05 -3.29 8.27
C SER A 97 -2.31 -2.79 6.86
N GLY A 98 -3.41 -2.08 6.70
CA GLY A 98 -3.70 -1.39 5.46
C GLY A 98 -3.26 0.05 5.57
N ILE A 99 -2.52 0.52 4.58
CA ILE A 99 -1.97 1.87 4.55
C ILE A 99 -2.54 2.58 3.34
N SER A 100 -3.18 3.72 3.56
CA SER A 100 -3.67 4.57 2.48
C SER A 100 -2.56 5.53 2.09
N ILE A 101 -2.27 5.64 0.80
CA ILE A 101 -1.24 6.56 0.33
C ILE A 101 -1.79 7.96 0.41
N THR A 102 -1.14 8.84 1.17
CA THR A 102 -1.60 10.21 1.34
C THR A 102 -0.71 11.21 0.63
N ASP A 103 0.55 10.85 0.36
CA ASP A 103 1.46 11.78 -0.31
C ASP A 103 2.52 10.97 -1.03
N ILE A 104 2.56 11.08 -2.35
CA ILE A 104 3.53 10.34 -3.15
C ILE A 104 3.94 11.24 -4.32
N GLY A 105 5.24 11.26 -4.60
CA GLY A 105 5.74 12.06 -5.70
C GLY A 105 5.30 11.51 -7.05
N LYS A 106 5.32 12.37 -8.05
CA LYS A 106 4.81 12.02 -9.36
C LYS A 106 5.55 10.82 -9.97
N MET A 107 6.87 10.81 -9.89
CA MET A 107 7.64 9.72 -10.49
C MET A 107 7.41 8.41 -9.75
N ASP A 108 7.30 8.47 -8.43
CA ASP A 108 7.04 7.28 -7.65
C ASP A 108 5.64 6.73 -7.94
N ARG A 109 4.68 7.62 -8.12
CA ARG A 109 3.33 7.20 -8.49
C ARG A 109 3.34 6.49 -9.85
N ILE A 110 4.10 7.01 -10.79
CA ILE A 110 4.21 6.37 -12.11
C ILE A 110 4.84 4.99 -11.99
N SER A 111 5.91 4.88 -11.20
CA SER A 111 6.58 3.60 -11.01
C SER A 111 5.65 2.58 -10.35
N LEU A 112 4.89 3.00 -9.35
CA LEU A 112 3.95 2.11 -8.68
C LEU A 112 2.86 1.66 -9.64
N ALA A 113 2.28 2.58 -10.39
CA ALA A 113 1.22 2.24 -11.35
C ALA A 113 1.73 1.28 -12.41
N ARG A 114 2.94 1.51 -12.89
CA ARG A 114 3.53 0.65 -13.91
C ARG A 114 3.77 -0.75 -13.37
N PHE A 115 4.27 -0.84 -12.15
CA PHE A 115 4.50 -2.14 -11.53
C PHE A 115 3.18 -2.92 -11.40
N ILE A 116 2.13 -2.25 -10.91
CA ILE A 116 0.82 -2.88 -10.76
C ILE A 116 0.29 -3.34 -12.10
N TYR A 117 0.43 -2.51 -13.13
CA TYR A 117 -0.06 -2.85 -14.46
C TYR A 117 0.61 -4.14 -14.98
N TYR A 118 1.92 -4.22 -14.87
CA TYR A 118 2.63 -5.35 -15.44
C TYR A 118 2.50 -6.63 -14.64
N PHE A 119 2.17 -6.53 -13.36
CA PHE A 119 2.01 -7.70 -12.52
C PHE A 119 0.56 -8.01 -12.19
N ASN A 120 -0.37 -7.39 -12.88
CA ASN A 120 -1.79 -7.66 -12.72
C ASN A 120 -2.14 -8.93 -13.47
N PRO A 121 -2.55 -10.00 -12.79
CA PRO A 121 -2.81 -11.27 -13.47
C PRO A 121 -3.89 -11.17 -14.55
N SER A 122 -4.85 -10.29 -14.39
CA SER A 122 -5.93 -10.19 -15.37
C SER A 122 -5.47 -9.59 -16.68
N LYS A 123 -4.27 -9.04 -16.74
CA LYS A 123 -3.75 -8.47 -17.97
C LYS A 123 -2.91 -9.42 -18.79
N LYS A 124 -2.39 -10.46 -18.16
CA LYS A 124 -1.36 -11.28 -18.81
C LYS A 124 -1.81 -11.95 -20.06
N PRO A 125 -2.95 -12.63 -20.07
CA PRO A 125 -3.33 -13.36 -21.28
C PRO A 125 -3.58 -12.45 -22.46
N SER A 126 -4.21 -11.32 -22.25
CA SER A 126 -4.53 -10.48 -23.37
C SER A 126 -3.30 -9.83 -23.95
N GLU A 127 -2.30 -9.64 -23.15
CA GLU A 127 -1.08 -9.05 -23.64
C GLU A 127 -0.21 -9.99 -24.38
N ALA A 128 -0.40 -11.25 -24.13
CA ALA A 128 0.45 -12.26 -24.77
C ALA A 128 0.18 -12.35 -26.23
N GLU A 129 -0.96 -11.90 -26.67
CA GLU A 129 -1.23 -12.06 -28.06
C GLU A 129 -1.02 -10.93 -28.90
#